data_a374f8171910a3db84914948b5972971
#
_entry.id   a374f8171910a3db84914948b5972971
#
_cell.length_a   1.000
_cell.length_b   1.000
_cell.length_c   1.000
_cell.angle_alpha   90.00
_cell.angle_beta   90.00
_cell.angle_gamma   90.00
#
_symmetry.space_group_name_H-M   'P 1'
#
loop_
_entity.id
_entity.type
_entity.pdbx_description
1 polymer ?
#
loop_
_entity_poly.entity_id
_entity_poly.type
_entity_poly.pdbx_seq_one_letter_code
_entity_poly.pdbx_strand_id
1 'polypeptide(L)'
;FKVSHQFGFKGLGGDYQYNHTEVSAEKRIWLSSFGHIDAKVKAGKVWDKVPFPLLILPNTNQSLTIQPEAFNMMNAMEFVTDQYVSWYVTYYLKGWILNRIPGIKWLKLREVVSFSGIYGNLTDKNNPALTPGLFQLPDGTMPMGNQPYMEASIGLENILKILRIDYYRRLTYLDNPGIKKG
;
A
#
# COMPACT_ATOMS: atom_id res chain seq x y z
N PHE A 1 3.90 12.77 12.35
CA PHE A 1 4.90 11.69 12.45
C PHE A 1 4.46 10.71 13.51
N LYS A 2 4.59 9.40 13.21
CA LYS A 2 4.35 8.32 14.16
C LYS A 2 5.52 7.35 14.07
N VAL A 3 6.03 6.93 15.22
CA VAL A 3 7.04 5.86 15.35
C VAL A 3 6.44 4.78 16.23
N SER A 4 6.52 3.54 15.80
CA SER A 4 6.11 2.37 16.57
C SER A 4 7.23 1.34 16.59
N HIS A 5 7.43 0.73 17.74
CA HIS A 5 8.33 -0.39 17.90
C HIS A 5 7.61 -1.51 18.62
N GLN A 6 7.63 -2.70 18.02
CA GLN A 6 7.04 -3.91 18.58
C GLN A 6 8.16 -4.88 18.91
N PHE A 7 8.09 -5.49 20.07
CA PHE A 7 9.05 -6.49 20.51
C PHE A 7 8.35 -7.71 21.10
N GLY A 8 8.88 -8.89 20.80
CA GLY A 8 8.48 -10.15 21.37
C GLY A 8 9.68 -10.87 21.97
N PHE A 9 9.48 -11.57 23.07
CA PHE A 9 10.53 -12.28 23.78
C PHE A 9 10.36 -13.79 23.69
N LYS A 10 11.48 -14.50 23.59
CA LYS A 10 11.52 -15.91 23.92
C LYS A 10 11.33 -16.07 25.43
N GLY A 11 10.45 -16.96 25.87
CA GLY A 11 10.35 -17.32 27.28
C GLY A 11 9.03 -17.02 27.99
N LEU A 12 8.15 -16.22 27.44
CA LEU A 12 6.77 -16.05 27.93
C LEU A 12 5.75 -16.79 27.06
N GLY A 13 6.12 -18.01 26.62
CA GLY A 13 5.31 -18.78 25.67
C GLY A 13 5.55 -18.42 24.20
N GLY A 14 6.53 -17.56 23.90
CA GLY A 14 6.93 -17.20 22.54
C GLY A 14 8.14 -18.02 22.08
N ASP A 15 8.07 -18.55 20.85
CA ASP A 15 9.15 -19.34 20.22
C ASP A 15 10.21 -18.46 19.55
N TYR A 16 9.86 -17.20 19.24
CA TYR A 16 10.70 -16.29 18.47
C TYR A 16 10.98 -14.99 19.20
N GLN A 17 12.18 -14.47 19.00
CA GLN A 17 12.47 -13.07 19.28
C GLN A 17 12.00 -12.25 18.08
N TYR A 18 11.31 -11.14 18.34
CA TYR A 18 10.72 -10.29 17.34
C TYR A 18 10.93 -8.82 17.66
N ASN A 19 11.61 -8.12 16.79
CA ASN A 19 11.77 -6.66 16.86
C ASN A 19 11.37 -6.07 15.53
N HIS A 20 10.32 -5.26 15.52
CA HIS A 20 9.82 -4.56 14.34
C HIS A 20 9.69 -3.07 14.64
N THR A 21 10.32 -2.26 13.82
CA THR A 21 10.22 -0.80 13.89
C THR A 21 9.48 -0.30 12.66
N GLU A 22 8.49 0.55 12.85
CA GLU A 22 7.78 1.26 11.78
C GLU A 22 7.77 2.75 12.06
N VAL A 23 8.07 3.54 11.04
CA VAL A 23 8.00 5.01 11.05
C VAL A 23 7.04 5.45 9.97
N SER A 24 6.17 6.39 10.26
CA SER A 24 5.28 6.99 9.27
C SER A 24 5.22 8.50 9.39
N ALA A 25 5.07 9.15 8.25
CA ALA A 25 4.84 10.58 8.14
C ALA A 25 3.67 10.81 7.20
N GLU A 26 2.74 11.67 7.60
CA GLU A 26 1.63 12.10 6.76
C GLU A 26 1.50 13.62 6.77
N LYS A 27 1.07 14.17 5.65
CA LYS A 27 0.86 15.60 5.51
C LYS A 27 -0.23 15.89 4.49
N ARG A 28 -1.12 16.81 4.84
CA ARG A 28 -2.05 17.45 3.91
C ARG A 28 -1.44 18.75 3.41
N ILE A 29 -1.42 18.91 2.09
CA ILE A 29 -0.90 20.09 1.39
C ILE A 29 -2.07 20.77 0.70
N TRP A 30 -2.43 21.97 1.13
CA TRP A 30 -3.50 22.75 0.54
C TRP A 30 -3.00 23.54 -0.67
N LEU A 31 -3.68 23.40 -1.79
CA LEU A 31 -3.37 24.07 -3.06
C LEU A 31 -4.38 25.19 -3.38
N SER A 32 -4.91 25.83 -2.37
CA SER A 32 -5.90 26.88 -2.51
C SER A 32 -7.14 26.40 -3.31
N SER A 33 -7.47 27.06 -4.41
CA SER A 33 -8.61 26.70 -5.28
C SER A 33 -8.40 25.40 -6.08
N PHE A 34 -7.19 24.87 -6.13
CA PHE A 34 -6.87 23.62 -6.82
C PHE A 34 -7.09 22.36 -5.95
N GLY A 35 -7.56 22.53 -4.71
CA GLY A 35 -7.85 21.42 -3.83
C GLY A 35 -6.73 21.11 -2.83
N HIS A 36 -6.47 19.83 -2.55
CA HIS A 36 -5.43 19.42 -1.61
C HIS A 36 -4.84 18.05 -1.99
N ILE A 37 -3.62 17.84 -1.54
CA ILE A 37 -2.92 16.56 -1.64
C ILE A 37 -2.78 15.99 -0.24
N ASP A 38 -3.18 14.74 -0.05
CA ASP A 38 -2.86 13.93 1.11
C ASP A 38 -1.70 13.02 0.74
N ALA A 39 -0.59 13.14 1.44
CA ALA A 39 0.60 12.32 1.23
C ALA A 39 0.97 11.61 2.52
N LYS A 40 1.23 10.30 2.42
CA LYS A 40 1.71 9.46 3.51
C LYS A 40 2.85 8.59 3.04
N VAL A 41 3.88 8.50 3.87
CA VAL A 41 5.03 7.62 3.67
C VAL A 41 5.20 6.78 4.92
N LYS A 42 5.47 5.48 4.73
CA LYS A 42 5.75 4.54 5.82
C LYS A 42 7.04 3.79 5.49
N ALA A 43 7.84 3.53 6.50
CA ALA A 43 9.02 2.68 6.40
C ALA A 43 9.04 1.73 7.59
N GLY A 44 9.31 0.46 7.34
CA GLY A 44 9.34 -0.56 8.38
C GLY A 44 10.46 -1.56 8.19
N LYS A 45 10.93 -2.13 9.31
CA LYS A 45 11.97 -3.16 9.31
C LYS A 45 11.78 -4.15 10.45
N VAL A 46 11.87 -5.43 10.11
CA VAL A 46 12.02 -6.55 11.06
C VAL A 46 13.51 -6.82 11.25
N TRP A 47 13.98 -6.73 12.48
CA TRP A 47 15.39 -6.80 12.80
C TRP A 47 15.90 -8.24 13.02
N ASP A 48 15.02 -9.15 13.41
CA ASP A 48 15.37 -10.51 13.77
C ASP A 48 15.15 -11.50 12.62
N LYS A 49 15.66 -12.72 12.80
CA LYS A 49 15.30 -13.88 11.98
C LYS A 49 13.95 -14.41 12.47
N VAL A 50 12.95 -14.35 11.62
CA VAL A 50 11.57 -14.72 11.96
C VAL A 50 10.94 -15.60 10.87
N PRO A 51 9.96 -16.46 11.23
CA PRO A 51 9.21 -17.23 10.25
C PRO A 51 8.25 -16.37 9.46
N PHE A 52 7.79 -16.88 8.32
CA PHE A 52 6.89 -16.19 7.39
C PHE A 52 5.72 -15.43 8.06
N PRO A 53 4.97 -15.99 9.04
CA PRO A 53 3.84 -15.27 9.65
C PRO A 53 4.19 -13.99 10.41
N LEU A 54 5.48 -13.78 10.74
CA LEU A 54 5.98 -12.59 11.42
C LEU A 54 6.66 -11.60 10.47
N LEU A 55 6.72 -11.92 9.18
CA LEU A 55 7.22 -11.02 8.14
C LEU A 55 6.16 -9.98 7.76
N ILE A 56 6.59 -8.96 7.05
CA ILE A 56 5.73 -7.88 6.60
C ILE A 56 5.06 -8.27 5.29
N LEU A 57 3.74 -8.31 5.32
CA LEU A 57 2.90 -8.46 4.13
C LEU A 57 2.26 -7.10 3.82
N PRO A 58 2.38 -6.58 2.59
CA PRO A 58 1.71 -5.35 2.20
C PRO A 58 0.19 -5.45 2.38
N ASN A 59 -0.44 -4.38 2.89
CA ASN A 59 -1.89 -4.35 3.01
C ASN A 59 -2.54 -4.33 1.64
N THR A 60 -3.46 -5.27 1.39
CA THR A 60 -4.20 -5.37 0.13
C THR A 60 -5.70 -5.21 0.36
N ASN A 61 -6.36 -4.47 -0.51
CA ASN A 61 -7.80 -4.31 -0.46
C ASN A 61 -8.49 -5.49 -1.17
N GLN A 62 -9.20 -6.30 -0.41
CA GLN A 62 -9.99 -7.43 -0.92
C GLN A 62 -11.51 -7.12 -0.96
N SER A 63 -11.88 -5.85 -0.74
CA SER A 63 -13.27 -5.40 -0.71
C SER A 63 -13.58 -4.40 -1.84
N LEU A 64 -14.86 -4.12 -2.04
CA LEU A 64 -15.32 -3.08 -2.96
C LEU A 64 -15.26 -1.67 -2.34
N THR A 65 -14.97 -1.57 -1.06
CA THR A 65 -14.87 -0.29 -0.37
C THR A 65 -13.45 0.26 -0.47
N ILE A 66 -13.33 1.59 -0.55
CA ILE A 66 -12.04 2.26 -0.57
C ILE A 66 -11.40 2.12 0.82
N GLN A 67 -10.23 1.49 0.87
CA GLN A 67 -9.45 1.32 2.10
C GLN A 67 -8.19 2.21 2.00
N PRO A 68 -8.03 3.19 2.91
CA PRO A 68 -6.79 3.94 3.02
C PRO A 68 -5.60 3.00 3.29
N GLU A 69 -4.45 3.29 2.70
CA GLU A 69 -3.19 2.55 2.94
C GLU A 69 -3.25 1.05 2.54
N ALA A 70 -4.12 0.70 1.61
CA ALA A 70 -4.17 -0.64 1.04
C ALA A 70 -3.98 -0.58 -0.48
N PHE A 71 -3.32 -1.58 -1.04
CA PHE A 71 -3.14 -1.72 -2.48
C PHE A 71 -4.35 -2.44 -3.07
N ASN A 72 -4.95 -1.84 -4.12
CA ASN A 72 -6.21 -2.31 -4.69
C ASN A 72 -6.00 -3.33 -5.82
N MET A 73 -4.83 -3.29 -6.47
CA MET A 73 -4.50 -4.15 -7.61
C MET A 73 -3.46 -5.23 -7.26
N MET A 74 -3.04 -5.30 -5.99
CA MET A 74 -2.15 -6.34 -5.47
C MET A 74 -2.98 -7.51 -4.94
N ASN A 75 -2.58 -8.74 -5.25
CA ASN A 75 -3.21 -9.92 -4.66
C ASN A 75 -2.84 -10.05 -3.17
N ALA A 76 -3.71 -10.69 -2.41
CA ALA A 76 -3.40 -11.00 -1.02
C ALA A 76 -2.14 -11.88 -0.95
N MET A 77 -1.23 -11.55 -0.03
CA MET A 77 0.03 -12.27 0.18
C MET A 77 0.94 -12.37 -1.05
N GLU A 78 0.74 -11.55 -2.10
CA GLU A 78 1.57 -11.60 -3.32
C GLU A 78 3.04 -11.34 -3.02
N PHE A 79 3.32 -10.36 -2.14
CA PHE A 79 4.67 -10.01 -1.77
C PHE A 79 4.91 -10.17 -0.27
N VAL A 80 6.14 -10.53 0.08
CA VAL A 80 6.66 -10.59 1.44
C VAL A 80 7.96 -9.82 1.54
N THR A 81 8.13 -9.09 2.62
CA THR A 81 9.32 -8.28 2.90
C THR A 81 9.69 -8.33 4.37
N ASP A 82 10.93 -8.04 4.71
CA ASP A 82 11.34 -7.77 6.11
C ASP A 82 11.79 -6.32 6.29
N GLN A 83 11.93 -5.57 5.19
CA GLN A 83 12.12 -4.12 5.22
C GLN A 83 11.46 -3.48 4.01
N TYR A 84 10.80 -2.33 4.23
CA TYR A 84 10.06 -1.66 3.16
C TYR A 84 9.97 -0.15 3.37
N VAL A 85 9.70 0.54 2.26
CA VAL A 85 9.18 1.90 2.21
C VAL A 85 7.94 1.90 1.33
N SER A 86 6.82 2.42 1.82
CA SER A 86 5.59 2.59 1.05
C SER A 86 5.15 4.04 1.04
N TRP A 87 4.45 4.43 -0.01
CA TRP A 87 3.89 5.77 -0.17
C TRP A 87 2.47 5.69 -0.69
N TYR A 88 1.65 6.64 -0.23
CA TYR A 88 0.26 6.83 -0.63
C TYR A 88 0.05 8.33 -0.85
N VAL A 89 -0.27 8.70 -2.06
CA VAL A 89 -0.50 10.10 -2.45
C VAL A 89 -1.87 10.19 -3.10
N THR A 90 -2.76 11.02 -2.57
CA THR A 90 -4.08 11.26 -3.12
C THR A 90 -4.29 12.74 -3.34
N TYR A 91 -4.59 13.12 -4.56
CA TYR A 91 -4.90 14.49 -4.94
C TYR A 91 -6.40 14.65 -5.16
N TYR A 92 -7.03 15.49 -4.34
CA TYR A 92 -8.42 15.89 -4.40
C TYR A 92 -8.55 17.21 -5.14
N LEU A 93 -8.96 17.20 -6.40
CA LEU A 93 -9.06 18.40 -7.25
C LEU A 93 -10.30 19.26 -6.94
N LYS A 94 -11.24 18.74 -6.16
CA LYS A 94 -12.47 19.44 -5.73
C LYS A 94 -13.33 20.00 -6.86
N GLY A 95 -13.32 19.34 -8.03
CA GLY A 95 -14.12 19.75 -9.19
C GLY A 95 -13.44 20.85 -10.02
N TRP A 96 -12.13 21.04 -9.88
CA TRP A 96 -11.39 22.09 -10.58
C TRP A 96 -11.51 21.98 -12.10
N ILE A 97 -11.58 20.77 -12.66
CA ILE A 97 -11.75 20.52 -14.09
C ILE A 97 -13.24 20.45 -14.44
N LEU A 98 -13.97 19.49 -13.86
CA LEU A 98 -15.35 19.18 -14.26
C LEU A 98 -16.34 20.29 -14.00
N ASN A 99 -16.17 21.07 -12.92
CA ASN A 99 -17.07 22.17 -12.61
C ASN A 99 -16.89 23.40 -13.51
N ARG A 100 -15.89 23.38 -14.42
CA ARG A 100 -15.72 24.41 -15.48
C ARG A 100 -16.44 24.06 -16.76
N ILE A 101 -16.86 22.80 -16.94
CA ILE A 101 -17.53 22.33 -18.15
C ILE A 101 -19.02 22.67 -18.06
N PRO A 102 -19.56 23.50 -18.99
CA PRO A 102 -21.00 23.79 -19.04
C PRO A 102 -21.80 22.47 -19.18
N GLY A 103 -22.92 22.36 -18.43
CA GLY A 103 -23.73 21.15 -18.40
C GLY A 103 -23.30 20.10 -17.36
N ILE A 104 -22.01 20.00 -17.01
CA ILE A 104 -21.51 19.07 -15.97
C ILE A 104 -21.40 19.76 -14.60
N LYS A 105 -21.12 21.05 -14.58
CA LYS A 105 -20.90 21.82 -13.33
C LYS A 105 -22.03 21.71 -12.29
N TRP A 106 -23.27 21.48 -12.72
CA TRP A 106 -24.42 21.34 -11.82
C TRP A 106 -24.41 20.02 -11.06
N LEU A 107 -23.71 18.98 -11.55
CA LEU A 107 -23.51 17.70 -10.86
C LEU A 107 -22.55 17.83 -9.66
N LYS A 108 -21.73 18.90 -9.61
CA LYS A 108 -20.75 19.17 -8.57
C LYS A 108 -19.79 17.98 -8.32
N LEU A 109 -19.47 17.26 -9.38
CA LEU A 109 -18.52 16.14 -9.32
C LEU A 109 -17.15 16.64 -8.87
N ARG A 110 -16.40 15.78 -8.21
CA ARG A 110 -15.04 16.07 -7.74
C ARG A 110 -14.10 14.97 -8.20
N GLU A 111 -13.04 15.40 -8.87
CA GLU A 111 -12.02 14.49 -9.36
C GLU A 111 -11.06 14.15 -8.23
N VAL A 112 -10.63 12.89 -8.22
CA VAL A 112 -9.60 12.37 -7.32
C VAL A 112 -8.61 11.57 -8.12
N VAL A 113 -7.32 11.78 -7.86
CA VAL A 113 -6.24 11.00 -8.48
C VAL A 113 -5.39 10.44 -7.35
N SER A 114 -5.05 9.15 -7.41
CA SER A 114 -4.12 8.58 -6.44
C SER A 114 -2.95 7.88 -7.10
N PHE A 115 -1.84 7.84 -6.37
CA PHE A 115 -0.63 7.12 -6.73
C PHE A 115 -0.07 6.47 -5.47
N SER A 116 0.05 5.15 -5.48
CA SER A 116 0.53 4.37 -4.35
C SER A 116 1.63 3.42 -4.80
N GLY A 117 2.54 3.13 -3.91
CA GLY A 117 3.55 2.13 -4.16
C GLY A 117 4.27 1.66 -2.91
N ILE A 118 4.99 0.58 -3.07
CA ILE A 118 5.86 0.01 -2.05
C ILE A 118 7.12 -0.54 -2.70
N TYR A 119 8.24 -0.27 -2.07
CA TYR A 119 9.51 -0.89 -2.37
C TYR A 119 10.03 -1.57 -1.10
N GLY A 120 10.43 -2.83 -1.23
CA GLY A 120 10.95 -3.59 -0.12
C GLY A 120 11.76 -4.77 -0.61
N ASN A 121 12.41 -5.44 0.31
CA ASN A 121 13.10 -6.69 0.01
C ASN A 121 12.96 -7.66 1.19
N LEU A 122 13.30 -8.92 0.94
CA LEU A 122 13.44 -9.96 1.94
C LEU A 122 14.91 -10.28 2.06
N THR A 123 15.51 -9.99 3.23
CA THR A 123 16.94 -10.28 3.47
C THR A 123 17.18 -11.78 3.54
N ASP A 124 18.40 -12.20 3.24
CA ASP A 124 18.80 -13.62 3.20
C ASP A 124 18.47 -14.38 4.48
N LYS A 125 18.60 -13.72 5.66
CA LYS A 125 18.29 -14.32 6.97
C LYS A 125 16.83 -14.74 7.13
N ASN A 126 15.91 -14.08 6.40
CA ASN A 126 14.47 -14.30 6.44
C ASN A 126 13.92 -14.97 5.17
N ASN A 127 14.81 -15.28 4.22
CA ASN A 127 14.45 -15.95 2.98
C ASN A 127 14.59 -17.48 3.15
N PRO A 128 13.50 -18.26 3.12
CA PRO A 128 13.55 -19.71 3.30
C PRO A 128 14.29 -20.44 2.17
N ALA A 129 14.48 -19.83 1.01
CA ALA A 129 15.28 -20.42 -0.08
C ALA A 129 16.79 -20.37 0.23
N LEU A 130 17.24 -19.45 1.07
CA LEU A 130 18.65 -19.23 1.40
C LEU A 130 18.99 -19.63 2.85
N THR A 131 18.02 -19.61 3.76
CA THR A 131 18.23 -19.89 5.18
C THR A 131 17.42 -21.10 5.62
N PRO A 132 18.07 -22.20 6.04
CA PRO A 132 17.39 -23.41 6.51
C PRO A 132 16.65 -23.18 7.83
N GLY A 133 15.60 -23.99 8.06
CA GLY A 133 14.81 -23.98 9.28
C GLY A 133 13.73 -22.88 9.35
N LEU A 134 13.45 -22.22 8.24
CA LEU A 134 12.31 -21.32 8.06
C LEU A 134 11.15 -22.06 7.36
N PHE A 135 9.91 -21.63 7.67
CA PHE A 135 8.74 -22.08 6.92
C PHE A 135 8.83 -21.61 5.47
N GLN A 136 8.49 -22.50 4.53
CA GLN A 136 8.38 -22.13 3.13
C GLN A 136 7.33 -21.05 2.91
N LEU A 137 7.54 -20.19 1.92
CA LEU A 137 6.53 -19.20 1.56
C LEU A 137 5.31 -19.92 0.96
N PRO A 138 4.09 -19.43 1.24
CA PRO A 138 2.89 -19.94 0.60
C PRO A 138 2.95 -19.85 -0.93
N ASP A 139 2.22 -20.73 -1.62
CA ASP A 139 2.11 -20.67 -3.07
C ASP A 139 1.58 -19.31 -3.53
N GLY A 140 2.25 -18.72 -4.52
CA GLY A 140 1.93 -17.39 -5.03
C GLY A 140 2.53 -16.22 -4.23
N THR A 141 3.18 -16.48 -3.10
CA THR A 141 3.92 -15.46 -2.34
C THR A 141 5.38 -15.42 -2.80
N MET A 142 5.88 -14.22 -3.08
CA MET A 142 7.26 -14.02 -3.51
C MET A 142 7.93 -12.85 -2.81
N PRO A 143 9.26 -12.87 -2.62
CA PRO A 143 10.00 -11.67 -2.26
C PRO A 143 9.85 -10.60 -3.35
N MET A 144 9.81 -9.31 -2.97
CA MET A 144 9.86 -8.24 -3.97
C MET A 144 11.20 -8.27 -4.72
N GLY A 145 11.15 -8.03 -6.02
CA GLY A 145 12.35 -7.89 -6.86
C GLY A 145 12.98 -6.50 -6.75
N ASN A 146 13.83 -6.16 -7.75
CA ASN A 146 14.57 -4.90 -7.75
C ASN A 146 13.76 -3.68 -8.21
N GLN A 147 12.44 -3.79 -8.33
CA GLN A 147 11.57 -2.69 -8.72
C GLN A 147 10.46 -2.50 -7.69
N PRO A 148 9.96 -1.26 -7.49
CA PRO A 148 8.81 -1.03 -6.64
C PRO A 148 7.53 -1.57 -7.26
N TYR A 149 6.60 -2.05 -6.42
CA TYR A 149 5.21 -2.19 -6.82
C TYR A 149 4.57 -0.81 -6.86
N MET A 150 3.84 -0.52 -7.93
CA MET A 150 3.14 0.76 -8.11
C MET A 150 1.77 0.56 -8.71
N GLU A 151 0.81 1.37 -8.27
CA GLU A 151 -0.52 1.49 -8.83
C GLU A 151 -0.97 2.96 -8.82
N ALA A 152 -1.86 3.31 -9.74
CA ALA A 152 -2.49 4.61 -9.80
C ALA A 152 -4.00 4.47 -9.96
N SER A 153 -4.75 5.49 -9.54
CA SER A 153 -6.17 5.56 -9.81
C SER A 153 -6.62 6.93 -10.26
N ILE A 154 -7.74 6.93 -10.97
CA ILE A 154 -8.56 8.11 -11.21
C ILE A 154 -9.97 7.81 -10.69
N GLY A 155 -10.56 8.78 -10.03
CA GLY A 155 -11.87 8.61 -9.41
C GLY A 155 -12.73 9.86 -9.50
N LEU A 156 -14.02 9.63 -9.33
CA LEU A 156 -15.04 10.67 -9.21
C LEU A 156 -15.76 10.49 -7.88
N GLU A 157 -15.77 11.53 -7.07
CA GLU A 157 -16.57 11.61 -5.86
C GLU A 157 -17.73 12.60 -5.99
N ASN A 158 -18.61 12.56 -5.01
CA ASN A 158 -19.84 13.37 -4.97
C ASN A 158 -20.86 13.02 -6.06
N ILE A 159 -20.78 11.81 -6.61
CA ILE A 159 -21.80 11.28 -7.52
C ILE A 159 -23.09 11.12 -6.74
N LEU A 160 -24.16 11.80 -7.19
CA LEU A 160 -25.44 11.87 -6.46
C LEU A 160 -25.28 12.29 -4.97
N LYS A 161 -24.20 12.99 -4.62
CA LYS A 161 -23.84 13.47 -3.26
C LYS A 161 -23.38 12.40 -2.28
N ILE A 162 -23.37 11.11 -2.63
CA ILE A 162 -23.13 10.00 -1.71
C ILE A 162 -22.12 8.97 -2.24
N LEU A 163 -21.91 8.90 -3.54
CA LEU A 163 -21.09 7.85 -4.14
C LEU A 163 -19.72 8.38 -4.58
N ARG A 164 -18.73 7.51 -4.48
CA ARG A 164 -17.41 7.65 -5.09
C ARG A 164 -17.10 6.38 -5.88
N ILE A 165 -16.53 6.54 -7.06
CA ILE A 165 -16.08 5.46 -7.94
C ILE A 165 -14.65 5.77 -8.35
N ASP A 166 -13.74 4.80 -8.16
CA ASP A 166 -12.34 4.88 -8.54
C ASP A 166 -12.01 3.74 -9.49
N TYR A 167 -11.27 4.06 -10.54
CA TYR A 167 -10.67 3.10 -11.44
C TYR A 167 -9.17 3.00 -11.13
N TYR A 168 -8.73 1.81 -10.73
CA TYR A 168 -7.34 1.52 -10.39
C TYR A 168 -6.63 0.82 -11.54
N ARG A 169 -5.36 1.12 -11.72
CA ARG A 169 -4.48 0.45 -12.67
C ARG A 169 -3.14 0.12 -12.02
N ARG A 170 -2.74 -1.13 -12.16
CA ARG A 170 -1.43 -1.61 -11.78
C ARG A 170 -0.39 -1.17 -12.81
N LEU A 171 0.77 -0.68 -12.37
CA LEU A 171 1.81 -0.09 -13.23
C LEU A 171 3.06 -0.97 -13.35
N THR A 172 3.32 -1.82 -12.37
CA THR A 172 4.52 -2.68 -12.30
C THR A 172 4.16 -4.12 -12.00
N TYR A 173 5.10 -5.05 -12.20
CA TYR A 173 4.88 -6.50 -12.01
C TYR A 173 3.70 -7.04 -12.83
N LEU A 174 3.60 -6.60 -14.08
CA LEU A 174 2.45 -6.91 -14.95
C LEU A 174 2.43 -8.35 -15.46
N ASP A 175 3.51 -9.09 -15.28
CA ASP A 175 3.68 -10.46 -15.74
C ASP A 175 3.54 -11.51 -14.63
N ASN A 176 3.27 -11.07 -13.39
CA ASN A 176 3.02 -12.00 -12.29
C ASN A 176 1.75 -12.82 -12.54
N PRO A 177 1.71 -14.09 -12.11
CA PRO A 177 0.55 -14.96 -12.33
C PRO A 177 -0.68 -14.45 -11.55
N GLY A 178 -1.86 -14.56 -12.15
CA GLY A 178 -3.14 -14.25 -11.50
C GLY A 178 -3.42 -12.78 -11.19
N ILE A 179 -2.66 -11.84 -11.79
CA ILE A 179 -2.80 -10.42 -11.52
C ILE A 179 -4.03 -9.80 -12.18
N LYS A 180 -4.58 -8.80 -11.50
CA LYS A 180 -5.54 -7.85 -12.05
C LYS A 180 -4.77 -6.65 -12.62
N LYS A 181 -5.01 -6.30 -13.88
CA LYS A 181 -4.31 -5.16 -14.53
C LYS A 181 -5.10 -3.84 -14.45
N GLY A 182 -6.39 -3.90 -14.15
CA GLY A 182 -7.34 -2.79 -14.10
C GLY A 182 -8.54 -3.04 -14.99
#